data_25fb1ed35c014b91e0512cdd7f1f6167
#
_entry.id   25fb1ed35c014b91e0512cdd7f1f6167
#
_cell.length_a   1.000
_cell.length_b   1.000
_cell.length_c   1.000
_cell.angle_alpha   90.00
_cell.angle_beta   90.00
_cell.angle_gamma   90.00
#
_symmetry.space_group_name_H-M   'P 1'
#
loop_
_entity.id
_entity.type
_entity.pdbx_description
1 polymer ?
#
loop_
_entity_poly.entity_id
_entity_poly.type
_entity_poly.pdbx_seq_one_letter_code
_entity_poly.pdbx_strand_id
1 'polypeptide(L)'
;MELQEYDYIVCGAGSAGCVVAARLIQENKGTVLLLEAGGDDSHICIKMPAGLSEVIPTKTWDYNTEPDANTKNRRMTCAQGKVLGGSSSVNGMIYIRGQKQDYDHWVEQEGCTGWGYDDLLPYFKKSERNESLSGQYHGTQGPLHVSENRHRHPLSQTFIRSGQELGLPYVTDFNGADQQGVGFFQTTTVNGERASVSKTYLKMVEYSNELTVKLNVLVHKVQIENGKAIAVECDVNGNKQVIKARKQIVLSAGAIGTPKILMLSGIGPQDHLDEIGIQTVQNLPVGKNYHDHLHVSINAVTKNPNSLYGQDLGLQKIKNGVQWMLTRTGVVTSNILECGAFIDTNNEGRPDVQAHFLPGLDTWDDPEGLGKGKTHGITLKNCFLRPKSRGEIFLKSKNPADSVRIQGNLLSHEEDVEGMVRATKFGLDLLKMPSFQQEIGEIFSPPQHTHDSDEALEDFVRTTCKTTYHPVGTCRMGTNTVESVVNLDLQVHGVENLAVIDCSVFPSIPSGNTNAPTIAVAEKGVELLIQRT
;
A
#
# COMPACT_ATOMS: atom_id res chain seq x y z
N MET A 1 18.27 9.64 35.01
CA MET A 1 18.44 9.08 33.66
C MET A 1 18.59 10.25 32.72
N GLU A 2 19.70 10.36 31.99
CA GLU A 2 19.81 11.34 30.92
C GLU A 2 18.71 11.05 29.89
N LEU A 3 17.96 12.10 29.52
CA LEU A 3 16.95 11.99 28.48
C LEU A 3 17.68 11.73 27.16
N GLN A 4 17.33 10.62 26.47
CA GLN A 4 17.89 10.35 25.15
C GLN A 4 17.44 11.46 24.19
N GLU A 5 18.37 11.97 23.40
CA GLU A 5 18.14 13.09 22.48
C GLU A 5 18.80 12.82 21.13
N TYR A 6 18.05 13.11 20.04
CA TYR A 6 18.50 12.97 18.65
C TYR A 6 18.22 14.26 17.87
N ASP A 7 18.90 14.45 16.75
CA ASP A 7 18.58 15.57 15.86
C ASP A 7 17.23 15.34 15.19
N TYR A 8 16.98 14.13 14.71
CA TYR A 8 15.75 13.73 14.05
C TYR A 8 15.16 12.48 14.69
N ILE A 9 13.83 12.46 14.84
CA ILE A 9 13.09 11.26 15.23
C ILE A 9 12.09 10.94 14.11
N VAL A 10 12.22 9.75 13.53
CA VAL A 10 11.31 9.23 12.50
C VAL A 10 10.42 8.15 13.12
N CYS A 11 9.11 8.36 13.13
CA CYS A 11 8.12 7.48 13.75
C CYS A 11 7.47 6.60 12.68
N GLY A 12 7.80 5.32 12.66
CA GLY A 12 7.42 4.31 11.69
C GLY A 12 8.56 3.99 10.71
N ALA A 13 9.03 2.75 10.71
CA ALA A 13 10.06 2.24 9.80
C ALA A 13 9.44 1.51 8.59
N GLY A 14 8.38 2.08 8.03
CA GLY A 14 7.71 1.62 6.82
C GLY A 14 8.35 2.16 5.53
N SER A 15 7.59 2.08 4.42
CA SER A 15 8.03 2.48 3.07
C SER A 15 8.60 3.90 3.02
N ALA A 16 7.99 4.85 3.73
CA ALA A 16 8.47 6.23 3.77
C ALA A 16 9.55 6.45 4.83
N GLY A 17 9.35 5.97 6.07
CA GLY A 17 10.28 6.27 7.18
C GLY A 17 11.68 5.72 6.96
N CYS A 18 11.81 4.55 6.33
CA CYS A 18 13.14 4.02 5.94
C CYS A 18 13.84 4.93 4.91
N VAL A 19 13.10 5.51 3.97
CA VAL A 19 13.64 6.47 2.99
C VAL A 19 14.12 7.73 3.71
N VAL A 20 13.25 8.32 4.55
CA VAL A 20 13.57 9.54 5.30
C VAL A 20 14.82 9.33 6.15
N ALA A 21 14.87 8.27 6.96
CA ALA A 21 16.02 7.99 7.82
C ALA A 21 17.30 7.78 7.01
N ALA A 22 17.25 7.00 5.93
CA ALA A 22 18.42 6.73 5.09
C ALA A 22 18.97 8.01 4.45
N ARG A 23 18.08 8.86 3.91
CA ARG A 23 18.50 10.11 3.24
C ARG A 23 19.05 11.12 4.24
N LEU A 24 18.47 11.28 5.42
CA LEU A 24 19.03 12.17 6.46
C LEU A 24 20.46 11.77 6.86
N ILE A 25 20.72 10.46 6.97
CA ILE A 25 22.07 9.96 7.27
C ILE A 25 23.03 10.20 6.10
N GLN A 26 22.61 9.89 4.86
CA GLN A 26 23.46 10.10 3.67
C GLN A 26 23.87 11.57 3.47
N GLU A 27 22.97 12.49 3.81
CA GLU A 27 23.19 13.94 3.70
C GLU A 27 23.86 14.53 4.97
N ASN A 28 24.32 13.68 5.90
CA ASN A 28 25.04 14.08 7.12
C ASN A 28 24.28 15.14 7.95
N LYS A 29 22.96 15.00 8.10
CA LYS A 29 22.12 16.00 8.79
C LYS A 29 22.18 15.91 10.32
N GLY A 30 22.76 14.85 10.85
CA GLY A 30 22.93 14.58 12.28
C GLY A 30 22.39 13.23 12.70
N THR A 31 22.21 13.03 14.00
CA THR A 31 21.75 11.77 14.58
C THR A 31 20.27 11.53 14.30
N VAL A 32 19.94 10.31 13.83
CA VAL A 32 18.59 9.89 13.49
C VAL A 32 18.16 8.71 14.36
N LEU A 33 17.01 8.84 15.02
CA LEU A 33 16.31 7.74 15.67
C LEU A 33 15.13 7.30 14.81
N LEU A 34 15.15 6.05 14.36
CA LEU A 34 14.05 5.42 13.64
C LEU A 34 13.31 4.46 14.57
N LEU A 35 12.00 4.67 14.77
CA LEU A 35 11.15 3.90 15.66
C LEU A 35 10.18 3.01 14.88
N GLU A 36 10.08 1.73 15.24
CA GLU A 36 9.15 0.77 14.64
C GLU A 36 8.38 0.00 15.71
N ALA A 37 7.06 -0.07 15.56
CA ALA A 37 6.18 -0.79 16.48
C ALA A 37 6.30 -2.31 16.37
N GLY A 38 6.66 -2.81 15.18
CA GLY A 38 6.90 -4.22 14.92
C GLY A 38 8.32 -4.69 15.24
N GLY A 39 8.53 -5.99 15.07
CA GLY A 39 9.85 -6.61 15.17
C GLY A 39 10.68 -6.51 13.89
N ASP A 40 11.74 -7.32 13.83
CA ASP A 40 12.62 -7.39 12.67
C ASP A 40 11.98 -8.11 11.45
N ASP A 41 12.60 -7.93 10.30
CA ASP A 41 12.21 -8.53 9.02
C ASP A 41 13.07 -9.76 8.64
N SER A 42 13.64 -10.45 9.63
CA SER A 42 14.53 -11.61 9.41
C SER A 42 13.79 -12.87 9.01
N HIS A 43 12.47 -12.95 9.22
CA HIS A 43 11.66 -14.14 8.94
C HIS A 43 11.79 -14.57 7.48
N ILE A 44 12.06 -15.86 7.25
CA ILE A 44 12.35 -16.40 5.91
C ILE A 44 11.24 -16.14 4.89
N CYS A 45 9.96 -16.19 5.31
CA CYS A 45 8.82 -15.94 4.43
C CYS A 45 8.70 -14.46 4.00
N ILE A 46 9.32 -13.51 4.71
CA ILE A 46 9.43 -12.13 4.25
C ILE A 46 10.35 -12.04 3.04
N LYS A 47 11.45 -12.82 3.04
CA LYS A 47 12.41 -12.86 1.93
C LYS A 47 11.84 -13.57 0.70
N MET A 48 11.02 -14.62 0.92
CA MET A 48 10.38 -15.41 -0.14
C MET A 48 9.26 -14.61 -0.80
N PRO A 49 9.29 -14.28 -2.11
CA PRO A 49 8.20 -13.60 -2.77
C PRO A 49 6.84 -14.30 -2.62
N ALA A 50 6.79 -15.64 -2.73
CA ALA A 50 5.56 -16.41 -2.51
C ALA A 50 5.13 -16.53 -1.04
N GLY A 51 5.87 -15.94 -0.09
CA GLY A 51 5.59 -16.08 1.35
C GLY A 51 4.43 -15.25 1.90
N LEU A 52 3.63 -14.61 1.06
CA LEU A 52 2.56 -13.67 1.46
C LEU A 52 1.56 -14.27 2.43
N SER A 53 1.10 -15.49 2.19
CA SER A 53 0.10 -16.18 3.02
C SER A 53 0.56 -16.41 4.47
N GLU A 54 1.87 -16.44 4.71
CA GLU A 54 2.45 -16.65 6.03
C GLU A 54 2.75 -15.31 6.75
N VAL A 55 3.09 -14.27 6.01
CA VAL A 55 3.52 -12.99 6.62
C VAL A 55 2.37 -12.05 6.90
N ILE A 56 1.35 -11.99 6.05
CA ILE A 56 0.23 -11.07 6.27
C ILE A 56 -0.48 -11.37 7.61
N PRO A 57 -0.85 -12.62 8.00
CA PRO A 57 -1.52 -12.86 9.26
C PRO A 57 -0.68 -12.56 10.49
N THR A 58 0.65 -12.59 10.37
CA THR A 58 1.57 -12.59 11.52
C THR A 58 2.39 -11.31 11.65
N LYS A 59 2.47 -10.49 10.60
CA LYS A 59 3.34 -9.31 10.51
C LYS A 59 2.59 -8.04 10.15
N THR A 60 1.26 -8.02 10.35
CA THR A 60 0.43 -6.84 10.13
C THR A 60 -0.32 -6.42 11.39
N TRP A 61 -0.80 -5.18 11.38
CA TRP A 61 -1.78 -4.71 12.34
C TRP A 61 -3.15 -5.36 12.08
N ASP A 62 -3.89 -5.65 13.13
CA ASP A 62 -5.28 -6.13 13.04
C ASP A 62 -6.25 -4.94 12.92
N TYR A 63 -6.15 -4.21 11.80
CA TYR A 63 -7.07 -3.13 11.48
C TYR A 63 -8.27 -3.66 10.71
N ASN A 64 -9.46 -3.22 11.12
CA ASN A 64 -10.72 -3.54 10.46
C ASN A 64 -11.56 -2.28 10.34
N THR A 65 -12.33 -2.16 9.25
CA THR A 65 -13.33 -1.09 9.13
C THR A 65 -14.46 -1.29 10.12
N GLU A 66 -15.15 -0.21 10.48
CA GLU A 66 -16.47 -0.32 11.11
C GLU A 66 -17.48 -0.88 10.10
N PRO A 67 -18.59 -1.50 10.58
CA PRO A 67 -19.67 -1.94 9.70
C PRO A 67 -20.23 -0.77 8.90
N ASP A 68 -20.45 -0.98 7.59
CA ASP A 68 -20.94 0.04 6.68
C ASP A 68 -22.14 -0.48 5.88
N ALA A 69 -23.24 0.27 5.88
CA ALA A 69 -24.47 -0.10 5.20
C ALA A 69 -24.26 -0.28 3.68
N ASN A 70 -23.38 0.52 3.06
CA ASN A 70 -23.04 0.44 1.63
C ASN A 70 -22.39 -0.89 1.26
N THR A 71 -21.78 -1.57 2.22
CA THR A 71 -21.12 -2.87 2.06
C THR A 71 -21.81 -3.96 2.90
N LYS A 72 -23.15 -3.89 3.02
CA LYS A 72 -24.00 -4.87 3.73
C LYS A 72 -23.57 -5.08 5.19
N ASN A 73 -23.17 -4.01 5.88
CA ASN A 73 -22.71 -4.02 7.26
C ASN A 73 -21.51 -4.95 7.53
N ARG A 74 -20.70 -5.20 6.51
CA ARG A 74 -19.46 -6.00 6.69
C ARG A 74 -18.34 -5.17 7.30
N ARG A 75 -17.47 -5.85 8.02
CA ARG A 75 -16.15 -5.34 8.40
C ARG A 75 -15.14 -5.84 7.37
N MET A 76 -14.23 -4.97 6.95
CA MET A 76 -13.16 -5.33 6.02
C MET A 76 -11.81 -5.20 6.71
N THR A 77 -10.96 -6.21 6.53
CA THR A 77 -9.57 -6.16 6.99
C THR A 77 -8.78 -5.12 6.22
N CYS A 78 -7.99 -4.31 6.93
CA CYS A 78 -7.08 -3.30 6.39
C CYS A 78 -5.63 -3.65 6.77
N ALA A 79 -5.08 -4.71 6.17
CA ALA A 79 -3.75 -5.21 6.52
C ALA A 79 -2.66 -4.16 6.26
N GLN A 80 -1.95 -3.73 7.30
CA GLN A 80 -0.81 -2.82 7.23
C GLN A 80 0.38 -3.42 7.97
N GLY A 81 1.58 -3.35 7.39
CA GLY A 81 2.78 -3.97 7.97
C GLY A 81 3.10 -3.46 9.37
N LYS A 82 3.38 -4.39 10.30
CA LYS A 82 3.89 -4.15 11.66
C LYS A 82 5.20 -4.89 11.83
N VAL A 83 6.20 -4.41 11.14
CA VAL A 83 7.52 -5.03 11.00
C VAL A 83 8.47 -4.02 10.38
N LEU A 84 9.78 -4.16 10.59
CA LEU A 84 10.79 -3.36 9.90
C LEU A 84 10.59 -3.41 8.38
N GLY A 85 10.56 -2.24 7.74
CA GLY A 85 10.17 -2.07 6.35
C GLY A 85 8.66 -1.88 6.14
N GLY A 86 7.83 -2.01 7.18
CA GLY A 86 6.38 -1.81 7.14
C GLY A 86 5.69 -2.65 6.07
N SER A 87 4.74 -2.04 5.35
CA SER A 87 4.00 -2.72 4.29
C SER A 87 4.88 -3.18 3.12
N SER A 88 6.07 -2.59 2.88
CA SER A 88 7.01 -3.09 1.85
C SER A 88 7.57 -4.48 2.18
N SER A 89 7.58 -4.87 3.45
CA SER A 89 8.00 -6.21 3.90
C SER A 89 6.90 -7.27 3.81
N VAL A 90 5.64 -6.88 3.55
CA VAL A 90 4.49 -7.81 3.53
C VAL A 90 3.59 -7.69 2.29
N ASN A 91 3.83 -6.71 1.39
CA ASN A 91 3.03 -6.47 0.18
C ASN A 91 3.27 -7.50 -0.93
N GLY A 92 2.44 -7.42 -1.99
CA GLY A 92 2.56 -8.25 -3.20
C GLY A 92 3.70 -7.85 -4.15
N MET A 93 4.56 -6.91 -3.77
CA MET A 93 5.76 -6.46 -4.52
C MET A 93 5.51 -5.88 -5.91
N ILE A 94 4.27 -5.73 -6.36
CA ILE A 94 3.96 -5.15 -7.67
C ILE A 94 4.46 -3.70 -7.69
N TYR A 95 5.27 -3.36 -8.73
CA TYR A 95 5.81 -2.02 -8.93
C TYR A 95 4.96 -1.25 -9.92
N ILE A 96 4.12 -0.37 -9.42
CA ILE A 96 3.27 0.54 -10.19
C ILE A 96 3.41 1.94 -9.62
N ARG A 97 3.53 2.93 -10.51
CA ARG A 97 3.68 4.35 -10.14
C ARG A 97 2.37 5.13 -10.14
N GLY A 98 1.30 4.56 -10.70
CA GLY A 98 0.09 5.31 -11.04
C GLY A 98 0.19 5.92 -12.43
N GLN A 99 -0.73 6.81 -12.76
CA GLN A 99 -0.83 7.48 -14.05
C GLN A 99 -0.38 8.94 -13.93
N LYS A 100 0.13 9.52 -15.03
CA LYS A 100 0.53 10.94 -15.07
C LYS A 100 -0.62 11.85 -14.57
N GLN A 101 -1.82 11.57 -15.00
CA GLN A 101 -3.01 12.36 -14.69
C GLN A 101 -3.40 12.31 -13.20
N ASP A 102 -2.96 11.31 -12.42
CA ASP A 102 -3.20 11.27 -10.98
C ASP A 102 -2.49 12.44 -10.27
N TYR A 103 -1.25 12.66 -10.62
CA TYR A 103 -0.39 13.69 -10.03
C TYR A 103 -0.68 15.08 -10.60
N ASP A 104 -1.01 15.17 -11.90
CA ASP A 104 -1.44 16.43 -12.50
C ASP A 104 -2.75 16.89 -11.86
N HIS A 105 -3.67 15.97 -11.51
CA HIS A 105 -4.88 16.24 -10.74
C HIS A 105 -4.56 16.84 -9.34
N TRP A 106 -3.49 16.38 -8.67
CA TRP A 106 -3.08 16.98 -7.40
C TRP A 106 -2.74 18.46 -7.54
N VAL A 107 -2.17 18.86 -8.68
CA VAL A 107 -1.87 20.28 -8.96
C VAL A 107 -3.11 21.04 -9.41
N GLU A 108 -3.82 20.52 -10.40
CA GLU A 108 -4.86 21.23 -11.12
C GLU A 108 -6.17 21.36 -10.32
N GLN A 109 -6.54 20.31 -9.58
CA GLN A 109 -7.80 20.24 -8.86
C GLN A 109 -7.64 20.38 -7.34
N GLU A 110 -6.52 19.90 -6.79
CA GLU A 110 -6.28 19.88 -5.35
C GLU A 110 -5.34 21.03 -4.90
N GLY A 111 -4.80 21.83 -5.85
CA GLY A 111 -3.96 22.99 -5.57
C GLY A 111 -2.56 22.68 -5.02
N CYS A 112 -2.10 21.43 -5.17
CA CYS A 112 -0.79 20.98 -4.67
C CYS A 112 0.33 21.30 -5.67
N THR A 113 0.61 22.57 -5.91
CA THR A 113 1.67 23.04 -6.81
C THR A 113 3.02 22.42 -6.45
N GLY A 114 3.74 21.92 -7.45
CA GLY A 114 5.02 21.25 -7.28
C GLY A 114 4.89 19.75 -7.01
N TRP A 115 3.69 19.16 -7.04
CA TRP A 115 3.46 17.74 -6.81
C TRP A 115 2.86 17.02 -8.04
N GLY A 116 2.99 17.62 -9.24
CA GLY A 116 2.60 17.02 -10.50
C GLY A 116 3.51 15.87 -10.93
N TYR A 117 3.12 15.18 -12.00
CA TYR A 117 3.89 14.04 -12.48
C TYR A 117 5.34 14.39 -12.83
N ASP A 118 5.53 15.50 -13.56
CA ASP A 118 6.86 15.92 -13.97
C ASP A 118 7.74 16.37 -12.78
N ASP A 119 7.13 16.83 -11.69
CA ASP A 119 7.80 17.11 -10.42
C ASP A 119 8.20 15.82 -9.67
N LEU A 120 7.42 14.74 -9.78
CA LEU A 120 7.65 13.48 -9.06
C LEU A 120 8.46 12.45 -9.87
N LEU A 121 8.46 12.53 -11.19
CA LEU A 121 9.22 11.61 -12.04
C LEU A 121 10.71 11.52 -11.68
N PRO A 122 11.42 12.63 -11.37
CA PRO A 122 12.80 12.56 -10.90
C PRO A 122 12.98 11.71 -9.63
N TYR A 123 12.01 11.75 -8.70
CA TYR A 123 12.07 10.99 -7.46
C TYR A 123 11.70 9.51 -7.65
N PHE A 124 10.79 9.19 -8.57
CA PHE A 124 10.60 7.82 -9.02
C PHE A 124 11.88 7.23 -9.58
N LYS A 125 12.57 7.96 -10.45
CA LYS A 125 13.86 7.53 -11.04
C LYS A 125 14.99 7.47 -10.01
N LYS A 126 15.04 8.42 -9.07
CA LYS A 126 16.04 8.47 -7.98
C LYS A 126 15.91 7.26 -7.05
N SER A 127 14.69 6.79 -6.82
CA SER A 127 14.42 5.61 -5.98
C SER A 127 14.71 4.30 -6.69
N GLU A 128 14.50 4.21 -7.99
CA GLU A 128 14.45 2.98 -8.76
C GLU A 128 15.82 2.48 -9.22
N ARG A 129 16.04 1.17 -9.07
CA ARG A 129 17.09 0.40 -9.75
C ARG A 129 16.42 -0.68 -10.60
N ASN A 130 16.04 -0.31 -11.81
CA ASN A 130 15.41 -1.23 -12.75
C ASN A 130 16.48 -2.11 -13.42
N GLU A 131 16.27 -3.43 -13.43
CA GLU A 131 17.21 -4.39 -14.02
C GLU A 131 17.10 -4.45 -15.56
N SER A 132 15.94 -4.17 -16.13
CA SER A 132 15.65 -4.36 -17.55
C SER A 132 15.31 -3.09 -18.32
N LEU A 133 14.77 -2.08 -17.64
CA LEU A 133 14.32 -0.84 -18.27
C LEU A 133 15.21 0.36 -17.87
N SER A 134 15.33 1.32 -18.75
CA SER A 134 16.09 2.56 -18.55
C SER A 134 15.51 3.72 -19.39
N GLY A 135 16.09 4.92 -19.30
CA GLY A 135 15.75 6.04 -20.17
C GLY A 135 14.82 7.07 -19.52
N GLN A 136 13.82 7.55 -20.30
CA GLN A 136 13.00 8.69 -19.87
C GLN A 136 12.23 8.41 -18.58
N TYR A 137 11.65 7.23 -18.46
CA TYR A 137 10.78 6.87 -17.33
C TYR A 137 11.50 6.14 -16.21
N HIS A 138 12.63 5.46 -16.45
CA HIS A 138 13.24 4.54 -15.50
C HIS A 138 14.60 4.97 -14.99
N GLY A 139 14.82 4.70 -13.69
CA GLY A 139 16.12 4.83 -13.02
C GLY A 139 16.82 3.48 -12.86
N THR A 140 18.16 3.49 -12.94
CA THR A 140 18.99 2.27 -12.86
C THR A 140 19.95 2.28 -11.68
N GLN A 141 19.99 3.38 -10.90
CA GLN A 141 21.00 3.58 -9.84
C GLN A 141 20.39 3.78 -8.45
N GLY A 142 19.05 3.82 -8.34
CA GLY A 142 18.38 4.00 -7.07
C GLY A 142 18.52 2.78 -6.14
N PRO A 143 18.12 2.90 -4.89
CA PRO A 143 18.23 1.79 -3.94
C PRO A 143 17.15 0.72 -4.11
N LEU A 144 15.94 1.07 -4.56
CA LEU A 144 14.83 0.14 -4.71
C LEU A 144 15.01 -0.72 -5.96
N HIS A 145 15.33 -1.98 -5.78
CA HIS A 145 15.43 -2.93 -6.89
C HIS A 145 14.06 -3.21 -7.49
N VAL A 146 13.98 -3.14 -8.83
CA VAL A 146 12.81 -3.47 -9.64
C VAL A 146 13.23 -4.45 -10.72
N SER A 147 12.57 -5.58 -10.81
CA SER A 147 12.94 -6.67 -11.73
C SER A 147 11.72 -7.33 -12.37
N GLU A 148 11.98 -8.05 -13.47
CA GLU A 148 11.03 -8.97 -14.05
C GLU A 148 10.75 -10.16 -13.13
N ASN A 149 9.55 -10.75 -13.23
CA ASN A 149 9.25 -12.00 -12.55
C ASN A 149 10.15 -13.13 -13.04
N ARG A 150 10.90 -13.76 -12.12
CA ARG A 150 11.77 -14.92 -12.42
C ARG A 150 10.99 -16.21 -12.69
N HIS A 151 9.76 -16.29 -12.23
CA HIS A 151 8.83 -17.37 -12.52
C HIS A 151 7.60 -16.77 -13.20
N ARG A 152 7.12 -17.44 -14.25
CA ARG A 152 5.91 -17.08 -14.98
C ARG A 152 5.05 -18.31 -15.12
N HIS A 153 3.95 -18.34 -14.38
CA HIS A 153 3.04 -19.49 -14.38
C HIS A 153 2.35 -19.66 -15.74
N PRO A 154 2.12 -20.87 -16.26
CA PRO A 154 1.42 -21.07 -17.54
C PRO A 154 0.05 -20.41 -17.61
N LEU A 155 -0.75 -20.44 -16.53
CA LEU A 155 -2.05 -19.76 -16.47
C LEU A 155 -1.91 -18.23 -16.51
N SER A 156 -0.77 -17.65 -16.07
CA SER A 156 -0.50 -16.21 -16.24
C SER A 156 -0.33 -15.86 -17.73
N GLN A 157 0.27 -16.75 -18.52
CA GLN A 157 0.34 -16.59 -19.97
C GLN A 157 -1.03 -16.73 -20.63
N THR A 158 -1.88 -17.63 -20.13
CA THR A 158 -3.28 -17.77 -20.56
C THR A 158 -4.05 -16.48 -20.32
N PHE A 159 -3.89 -15.86 -19.15
CA PHE A 159 -4.50 -14.56 -18.84
C PHE A 159 -4.10 -13.48 -19.85
N ILE A 160 -2.81 -13.36 -20.14
CA ILE A 160 -2.30 -12.37 -21.12
C ILE A 160 -2.87 -12.63 -22.50
N ARG A 161 -2.87 -13.88 -22.96
CA ARG A 161 -3.44 -14.26 -24.26
C ARG A 161 -4.93 -13.95 -24.33
N SER A 162 -5.70 -14.26 -23.28
CA SER A 162 -7.12 -13.93 -23.22
C SER A 162 -7.37 -12.42 -23.24
N GLY A 163 -6.51 -11.61 -22.60
CA GLY A 163 -6.58 -10.16 -22.72
C GLY A 163 -6.37 -9.66 -24.14
N GLN A 164 -5.43 -10.27 -24.88
CA GLN A 164 -5.20 -9.95 -26.29
C GLN A 164 -6.38 -10.43 -27.18
N GLU A 165 -6.97 -11.57 -26.89
CA GLU A 165 -8.19 -12.05 -27.57
C GLU A 165 -9.37 -11.10 -27.33
N LEU A 166 -9.42 -10.42 -26.19
CA LEU A 166 -10.42 -9.39 -25.86
C LEU A 166 -10.07 -8.00 -26.48
N GLY A 167 -8.95 -7.90 -27.21
CA GLY A 167 -8.54 -6.69 -27.93
C GLY A 167 -7.56 -5.79 -27.16
N LEU A 168 -7.09 -6.17 -25.98
CA LEU A 168 -6.11 -5.39 -25.25
C LEU A 168 -4.71 -5.52 -25.86
N PRO A 169 -3.93 -4.44 -25.99
CA PRO A 169 -2.53 -4.53 -26.39
C PRO A 169 -1.70 -5.24 -25.32
N TYR A 170 -0.63 -5.91 -25.75
CA TYR A 170 0.37 -6.39 -24.81
C TYR A 170 1.27 -5.24 -24.38
N VAL A 171 1.40 -5.04 -23.07
CA VAL A 171 2.20 -3.98 -22.44
C VAL A 171 3.42 -4.60 -21.76
N THR A 172 4.60 -4.14 -22.12
CA THR A 172 5.87 -4.55 -21.51
C THR A 172 6.27 -3.67 -20.34
N ASP A 173 5.68 -2.49 -20.23
CA ASP A 173 6.01 -1.47 -19.23
C ASP A 173 4.76 -0.68 -18.82
N PHE A 174 4.18 -1.03 -17.66
CA PHE A 174 3.04 -0.31 -17.08
C PHE A 174 3.40 1.04 -16.43
N ASN A 175 4.68 1.38 -16.37
CA ASN A 175 5.20 2.61 -15.77
C ASN A 175 5.82 3.56 -16.80
N GLY A 176 5.62 3.26 -18.09
CA GLY A 176 6.06 4.05 -19.24
C GLY A 176 5.06 5.12 -19.65
N ALA A 177 5.00 5.37 -20.97
CA ALA A 177 4.14 6.40 -21.56
C ALA A 177 2.65 6.01 -21.52
N ASP A 178 2.33 4.74 -21.71
CA ASP A 178 0.97 4.20 -21.77
C ASP A 178 0.84 2.99 -20.85
N GLN A 179 -0.21 3.00 -20.06
CA GLN A 179 -0.49 1.94 -19.10
C GLN A 179 -1.57 0.96 -19.59
N GLN A 180 -2.37 1.35 -20.59
CA GLN A 180 -3.52 0.55 -21.04
C GLN A 180 -3.09 -0.74 -21.74
N GLY A 181 -3.57 -1.88 -21.22
CA GLY A 181 -3.34 -3.20 -21.81
C GLY A 181 -3.10 -4.29 -20.80
N VAL A 182 -2.56 -5.41 -21.27
CA VAL A 182 -2.32 -6.64 -20.49
C VAL A 182 -0.84 -7.02 -20.54
N GLY A 183 -0.25 -7.46 -19.41
CA GLY A 183 1.17 -7.80 -19.34
C GLY A 183 1.61 -8.39 -18.02
N PHE A 184 2.90 -8.71 -17.92
CA PHE A 184 3.53 -9.07 -16.66
C PHE A 184 3.91 -7.81 -15.87
N PHE A 185 3.67 -7.81 -14.58
CA PHE A 185 4.13 -6.75 -13.71
C PHE A 185 5.63 -6.87 -13.43
N GLN A 186 6.33 -5.75 -13.38
CA GLN A 186 7.62 -5.69 -12.69
C GLN A 186 7.39 -5.68 -11.16
N THR A 187 8.36 -6.22 -10.44
CA THR A 187 8.25 -6.41 -8.98
C THR A 187 9.43 -5.81 -8.24
N THR A 188 9.18 -5.38 -7.00
CA THR A 188 10.26 -4.98 -6.07
C THR A 188 10.96 -6.22 -5.51
N THR A 189 11.73 -6.88 -6.38
CA THR A 189 12.52 -8.08 -6.07
C THR A 189 13.95 -7.94 -6.60
N VAL A 190 14.86 -8.69 -5.98
CA VAL A 190 16.25 -8.82 -6.41
C VAL A 190 16.73 -10.25 -6.16
N ASN A 191 17.35 -10.88 -7.14
CA ASN A 191 17.88 -12.23 -7.01
C ASN A 191 16.87 -13.27 -6.48
N GLY A 192 15.56 -13.14 -6.84
CA GLY A 192 14.51 -14.03 -6.38
C GLY A 192 14.12 -13.86 -4.91
N GLU A 193 14.46 -12.72 -4.31
CA GLU A 193 14.06 -12.30 -2.97
C GLU A 193 13.32 -10.96 -3.01
N ARG A 194 12.46 -10.70 -2.01
CA ARG A 194 11.83 -9.40 -1.79
C ARG A 194 12.87 -8.31 -1.54
N ALA A 195 12.75 -7.18 -2.22
CA ALA A 195 13.54 -5.97 -2.04
C ALA A 195 12.73 -4.91 -1.26
N SER A 196 12.45 -5.18 0.03
CA SER A 196 11.79 -4.19 0.89
C SER A 196 12.70 -2.97 1.15
N VAL A 197 12.10 -1.86 1.57
CA VAL A 197 12.89 -0.64 1.87
C VAL A 197 13.90 -0.84 3.01
N SER A 198 13.65 -1.75 3.94
CA SER A 198 14.61 -2.13 4.97
C SER A 198 15.85 -2.81 4.37
N LYS A 199 15.66 -3.66 3.35
CA LYS A 199 16.76 -4.38 2.67
C LYS A 199 17.47 -3.55 1.61
N THR A 200 16.90 -2.42 1.24
CA THR A 200 17.45 -1.52 0.22
C THR A 200 17.92 -0.20 0.84
N TYR A 201 17.02 0.65 1.29
CA TYR A 201 17.36 1.97 1.84
C TYR A 201 18.16 1.91 3.16
N LEU A 202 17.66 1.18 4.17
CA LEU A 202 18.38 1.11 5.45
C LEU A 202 19.70 0.38 5.31
N LYS A 203 19.79 -0.58 4.39
CA LYS A 203 21.03 -1.32 4.11
C LYS A 203 22.18 -0.40 3.70
N MET A 204 21.89 0.71 3.01
CA MET A 204 22.93 1.68 2.60
C MET A 204 23.60 2.41 3.77
N VAL A 205 22.91 2.48 4.90
CA VAL A 205 23.33 3.25 6.08
C VAL A 205 23.44 2.41 7.36
N GLU A 206 23.37 1.09 7.25
CA GLU A 206 23.32 0.17 8.40
C GLU A 206 24.53 0.25 9.33
N TYR A 207 25.67 0.70 8.82
CA TYR A 207 26.91 0.85 9.61
C TYR A 207 27.15 2.28 10.11
N SER A 208 26.21 3.20 9.89
CA SER A 208 26.34 4.56 10.39
C SER A 208 26.15 4.61 11.91
N ASN A 209 27.08 5.20 12.62
CA ASN A 209 26.96 5.46 14.05
C ASN A 209 25.90 6.54 14.39
N GLU A 210 25.44 7.28 13.39
CA GLU A 210 24.43 8.33 13.55
C GLU A 210 23.01 7.80 13.42
N LEU A 211 22.82 6.55 12.93
CA LEU A 211 21.50 5.90 12.85
C LEU A 211 21.27 4.97 14.04
N THR A 212 20.19 5.21 14.76
CA THR A 212 19.66 4.28 15.77
C THR A 212 18.32 3.77 15.32
N VAL A 213 18.15 2.45 15.17
CA VAL A 213 16.88 1.81 14.88
C VAL A 213 16.39 1.09 16.13
N LYS A 214 15.19 1.42 16.62
CA LYS A 214 14.55 0.73 17.75
C LYS A 214 13.27 0.05 17.28
N LEU A 215 13.20 -1.26 17.49
CA LEU A 215 12.07 -2.13 17.16
C LEU A 215 11.23 -2.40 18.41
N ASN A 216 9.97 -2.83 18.19
CA ASN A 216 9.00 -3.08 19.26
C ASN A 216 8.75 -1.83 20.13
N VAL A 217 8.74 -0.66 19.47
CA VAL A 217 8.51 0.63 20.11
C VAL A 217 7.23 1.25 19.58
N LEU A 218 6.19 1.27 20.40
CA LEU A 218 4.93 1.92 20.07
C LEU A 218 5.02 3.41 20.42
N VAL A 219 5.02 4.26 19.40
CA VAL A 219 4.90 5.71 19.57
C VAL A 219 3.47 6.04 19.98
N HIS A 220 3.31 6.77 21.09
CA HIS A 220 2.03 7.17 21.64
C HIS A 220 1.58 8.52 21.09
N LYS A 221 2.42 9.54 21.29
CA LYS A 221 2.14 10.92 20.87
C LYS A 221 3.41 11.74 20.77
N VAL A 222 3.29 12.90 20.16
CA VAL A 222 4.29 13.97 20.13
C VAL A 222 4.01 14.94 21.28
N GLN A 223 5.04 15.36 22.00
CA GLN A 223 4.95 16.44 22.98
C GLN A 223 5.13 17.77 22.27
N ILE A 224 4.21 18.70 22.50
CA ILE A 224 4.18 20.03 21.88
C ILE A 224 4.19 21.07 22.98
N GLU A 225 5.18 21.96 22.94
CA GLU A 225 5.31 23.08 23.85
C GLU A 225 5.42 24.39 23.06
N ASN A 226 4.58 25.37 23.40
CA ASN A 226 4.55 26.68 22.71
C ASN A 226 4.43 26.58 21.19
N GLY A 227 3.62 25.65 20.68
CA GLY A 227 3.44 25.43 19.24
C GLY A 227 4.57 24.67 18.54
N LYS A 228 5.52 24.11 19.27
CA LYS A 228 6.68 23.40 18.74
C LYS A 228 6.73 21.96 19.23
N ALA A 229 6.93 21.00 18.33
CA ALA A 229 7.20 19.61 18.67
C ALA A 229 8.61 19.45 19.22
N ILE A 230 8.72 18.86 20.42
CA ILE A 230 9.99 18.76 21.15
C ILE A 230 10.43 17.34 21.49
N ALA A 231 9.49 16.41 21.59
CA ALA A 231 9.76 15.03 22.00
C ALA A 231 8.68 14.07 21.52
N VAL A 232 8.96 12.78 21.54
CA VAL A 232 7.96 11.71 21.38
C VAL A 232 7.80 10.93 22.69
N GLU A 233 6.57 10.63 23.05
CA GLU A 233 6.27 9.64 24.08
C GLU A 233 6.06 8.28 23.41
N CYS A 234 6.70 7.26 23.92
CA CYS A 234 6.62 5.92 23.38
C CYS A 234 6.68 4.85 24.47
N ASP A 235 6.29 3.64 24.12
CA ASP A 235 6.48 2.44 24.94
C ASP A 235 7.65 1.63 24.37
N VAL A 236 8.63 1.35 25.19
CA VAL A 236 9.78 0.48 24.88
C VAL A 236 9.74 -0.70 25.83
N ASN A 237 9.33 -1.87 25.35
CA ASN A 237 9.22 -3.09 26.15
C ASN A 237 8.35 -2.94 27.42
N GLY A 238 7.19 -2.26 27.31
CA GLY A 238 6.27 -2.02 28.42
C GLY A 238 6.63 -0.83 29.33
N ASN A 239 7.73 -0.11 29.01
CA ASN A 239 8.16 1.05 29.78
C ASN A 239 7.96 2.34 28.98
N LYS A 240 7.21 3.28 29.53
CA LYS A 240 7.02 4.61 28.95
C LYS A 240 8.34 5.38 28.95
N GLN A 241 8.69 5.94 27.80
CA GLN A 241 9.88 6.78 27.61
C GLN A 241 9.50 8.06 26.89
N VAL A 242 10.25 9.10 27.14
CA VAL A 242 10.23 10.38 26.42
C VAL A 242 11.58 10.57 25.75
N ILE A 243 11.59 10.76 24.45
CA ILE A 243 12.80 10.95 23.65
C ILE A 243 12.73 12.31 22.96
N LYS A 244 13.73 13.17 23.17
CA LYS A 244 13.76 14.53 22.65
C LYS A 244 14.29 14.60 21.23
N ALA A 245 13.70 15.49 20.43
CA ALA A 245 14.21 15.86 19.10
C ALA A 245 14.75 17.30 19.13
N ARG A 246 15.99 17.50 18.68
CA ARG A 246 16.60 18.83 18.59
C ARG A 246 16.11 19.63 17.38
N LYS A 247 15.88 18.95 16.23
CA LYS A 247 15.57 19.61 14.96
C LYS A 247 14.16 19.29 14.48
N GLN A 248 13.82 17.99 14.29
CA GLN A 248 12.56 17.62 13.64
C GLN A 248 12.04 16.27 14.11
N ILE A 249 10.72 16.16 14.23
CA ILE A 249 9.99 14.89 14.34
C ILE A 249 9.27 14.65 13.02
N VAL A 250 9.43 13.46 12.43
CA VAL A 250 8.79 13.04 11.20
C VAL A 250 7.87 11.86 11.50
N LEU A 251 6.58 12.01 11.26
CA LEU A 251 5.62 10.92 11.32
C LEU A 251 5.57 10.22 9.97
N SER A 252 5.81 8.90 9.97
CA SER A 252 5.82 8.01 8.81
C SER A 252 5.14 6.66 9.15
N ALA A 253 4.10 6.71 10.00
CA ALA A 253 3.39 5.53 10.49
C ALA A 253 2.25 5.08 9.56
N GLY A 254 2.17 5.63 8.35
CA GLY A 254 1.19 5.31 7.32
C GLY A 254 -0.19 5.90 7.56
N ALA A 255 -1.11 5.70 6.60
CA ALA A 255 -2.42 6.33 6.57
C ALA A 255 -3.33 6.02 7.79
N ILE A 256 -2.99 5.01 8.59
CA ILE A 256 -3.77 4.65 9.78
C ILE A 256 -3.03 5.05 11.06
N GLY A 257 -1.72 4.82 11.13
CA GLY A 257 -0.93 5.11 12.32
C GLY A 257 -0.61 6.59 12.52
N THR A 258 -0.32 7.32 11.45
CA THR A 258 0.03 8.75 11.50
C THR A 258 -1.11 9.62 12.06
N PRO A 259 -2.36 9.52 11.54
CA PRO A 259 -3.47 10.29 12.12
C PRO A 259 -3.75 9.92 13.58
N LYS A 260 -3.56 8.65 13.97
CA LYS A 260 -3.68 8.23 15.38
C LYS A 260 -2.70 8.98 16.28
N ILE A 261 -1.42 9.04 15.88
CA ILE A 261 -0.38 9.73 16.67
C ILE A 261 -0.70 11.23 16.75
N LEU A 262 -1.10 11.87 15.64
CA LEU A 262 -1.48 13.29 15.64
C LEU A 262 -2.66 13.57 16.58
N MET A 263 -3.74 12.81 16.49
CA MET A 263 -4.92 13.00 17.35
C MET A 263 -4.59 12.78 18.84
N LEU A 264 -3.80 11.75 19.18
CA LEU A 264 -3.31 11.53 20.55
C LEU A 264 -2.40 12.66 21.05
N SER A 265 -1.81 13.44 20.14
CA SER A 265 -0.99 14.63 20.43
C SER A 265 -1.82 15.92 20.58
N GLY A 266 -3.14 15.84 20.45
CA GLY A 266 -4.03 17.00 20.49
C GLY A 266 -4.14 17.74 19.14
N ILE A 267 -3.68 17.14 18.03
CA ILE A 267 -3.80 17.67 16.68
C ILE A 267 -4.89 16.89 15.94
N GLY A 268 -6.03 17.50 15.68
CA GLY A 268 -7.15 16.82 15.05
C GLY A 268 -8.45 17.59 15.13
N PRO A 269 -9.57 17.00 14.67
CA PRO A 269 -10.90 17.63 14.75
C PRO A 269 -11.28 17.89 16.20
N GLN A 270 -11.48 19.15 16.55
CA GLN A 270 -11.72 19.59 17.94
C GLN A 270 -12.88 18.85 18.58
N ASP A 271 -14.02 18.75 17.91
CA ASP A 271 -15.22 18.09 18.47
C ASP A 271 -14.93 16.63 18.86
N HIS A 272 -14.17 15.90 18.03
CA HIS A 272 -13.79 14.52 18.32
C HIS A 272 -12.78 14.43 19.49
N LEU A 273 -11.80 15.34 19.53
CA LEU A 273 -10.82 15.36 20.62
C LEU A 273 -11.49 15.69 21.96
N ASP A 274 -12.43 16.64 21.98
CA ASP A 274 -13.22 17.02 23.16
C ASP A 274 -14.09 15.84 23.64
N GLU A 275 -14.75 15.11 22.71
CA GLU A 275 -15.55 13.92 23.03
C GLU A 275 -14.75 12.86 23.81
N ILE A 276 -13.50 12.63 23.41
CA ILE A 276 -12.65 11.62 24.04
C ILE A 276 -11.75 12.17 25.18
N GLY A 277 -11.89 13.47 25.49
CA GLY A 277 -11.19 14.13 26.59
C GLY A 277 -9.70 14.36 26.34
N ILE A 278 -9.32 14.68 25.09
CA ILE A 278 -7.99 15.14 24.71
C ILE A 278 -8.07 16.66 24.45
N GLN A 279 -7.18 17.41 25.12
CA GLN A 279 -7.09 18.85 24.90
C GLN A 279 -6.59 19.14 23.47
N THR A 280 -7.35 19.94 22.73
CA THR A 280 -6.97 20.37 21.40
C THR A 280 -5.82 21.37 21.44
N VAL A 281 -4.71 21.03 20.78
CA VAL A 281 -3.54 21.89 20.55
C VAL A 281 -3.69 22.60 19.22
N GLN A 282 -4.12 21.87 18.20
CA GLN A 282 -4.31 22.39 16.84
C GLN A 282 -5.53 21.72 16.21
N ASN A 283 -6.53 22.51 15.80
CA ASN A 283 -7.71 22.01 15.12
C ASN A 283 -7.42 21.85 13.61
N LEU A 284 -7.28 20.59 13.15
CA LEU A 284 -7.01 20.22 11.76
C LEU A 284 -7.86 18.99 11.37
N PRO A 285 -8.14 18.76 10.07
CA PRO A 285 -8.98 17.66 9.60
C PRO A 285 -8.23 16.29 9.59
N VAL A 286 -7.49 16.00 10.65
CA VAL A 286 -6.75 14.73 10.80
C VAL A 286 -7.71 13.55 10.82
N GLY A 287 -7.41 12.52 10.06
CA GLY A 287 -8.24 11.33 9.92
C GLY A 287 -9.30 11.45 8.83
N LYS A 288 -9.62 12.65 8.36
CA LYS A 288 -10.55 12.88 7.24
C LYS A 288 -9.92 12.44 5.91
N ASN A 289 -10.74 12.35 4.85
CA ASN A 289 -10.30 11.99 3.50
C ASN A 289 -9.67 10.58 3.40
N TYR A 290 -10.01 9.65 4.31
CA TYR A 290 -9.64 8.24 4.16
C TYR A 290 -10.23 7.67 2.87
N HIS A 291 -9.42 7.04 2.03
CA HIS A 291 -9.88 6.25 0.89
C HIS A 291 -8.88 5.15 0.56
N ASP A 292 -9.39 4.11 -0.08
CA ASP A 292 -8.66 2.91 -0.43
C ASP A 292 -9.21 2.36 -1.75
N HIS A 293 -8.43 1.62 -2.50
CA HIS A 293 -8.93 0.84 -3.61
C HIS A 293 -9.75 -0.36 -3.13
N LEU A 294 -10.84 -0.62 -3.83
CA LEU A 294 -11.61 -1.84 -3.66
C LEU A 294 -11.44 -2.76 -4.85
N HIS A 295 -11.51 -4.06 -4.59
CA HIS A 295 -11.57 -5.07 -5.64
C HIS A 295 -12.71 -6.05 -5.36
N VAL A 296 -13.19 -6.69 -6.42
CA VAL A 296 -13.98 -7.91 -6.37
C VAL A 296 -13.18 -9.07 -6.94
N SER A 297 -13.35 -10.24 -6.35
CA SER A 297 -12.71 -11.48 -6.80
C SER A 297 -13.68 -12.31 -7.64
N ILE A 298 -13.23 -12.67 -8.85
CA ILE A 298 -13.91 -13.66 -9.69
C ILE A 298 -13.12 -14.95 -9.58
N ASN A 299 -13.78 -16.03 -9.15
CA ASN A 299 -13.16 -17.31 -8.89
C ASN A 299 -13.73 -18.40 -9.81
N ALA A 300 -12.83 -19.17 -10.42
CA ALA A 300 -13.20 -20.32 -11.25
C ALA A 300 -12.32 -21.53 -10.92
N VAL A 301 -12.90 -22.74 -10.98
CA VAL A 301 -12.11 -23.99 -10.92
C VAL A 301 -11.41 -24.22 -12.26
N THR A 302 -10.23 -24.83 -12.23
CA THR A 302 -9.56 -25.26 -13.48
C THR A 302 -9.99 -26.68 -13.86
N LYS A 303 -10.04 -26.95 -15.18
CA LYS A 303 -10.36 -28.29 -15.70
C LYS A 303 -9.25 -29.30 -15.38
N ASN A 304 -8.01 -28.82 -15.31
CA ASN A 304 -6.82 -29.61 -15.05
C ASN A 304 -6.18 -29.19 -13.71
N PRO A 305 -5.43 -30.07 -13.03
CA PRO A 305 -4.73 -29.76 -11.79
C PRO A 305 -3.44 -28.97 -12.06
N ASN A 306 -3.56 -27.79 -12.65
CA ASN A 306 -2.45 -26.98 -13.14
C ASN A 306 -2.31 -25.60 -12.47
N SER A 307 -3.03 -25.35 -11.35
CA SER A 307 -2.88 -24.11 -10.58
C SER A 307 -1.82 -24.23 -9.46
N LEU A 308 -1.63 -23.16 -8.69
CA LEU A 308 -0.70 -23.15 -7.55
C LEU A 308 -1.13 -24.03 -6.37
N TYR A 309 -2.36 -24.56 -6.37
CA TYR A 309 -2.83 -25.44 -5.29
C TYR A 309 -1.88 -26.63 -5.09
N GLY A 310 -1.50 -26.87 -3.83
CA GLY A 310 -0.60 -27.96 -3.45
C GLY A 310 0.90 -27.64 -3.55
N GLN A 311 1.29 -26.51 -4.15
CA GLN A 311 2.71 -26.11 -4.24
C GLN A 311 3.34 -25.78 -2.89
N ASP A 312 2.52 -25.46 -1.90
CA ASP A 312 2.87 -25.12 -0.51
C ASP A 312 2.59 -26.28 0.47
N LEU A 313 2.27 -27.48 -0.03
CA LEU A 313 1.90 -28.63 0.79
C LEU A 313 2.93 -29.77 0.73
N GLY A 314 3.11 -30.46 1.85
CA GLY A 314 3.86 -31.70 1.95
C GLY A 314 5.28 -31.67 1.34
N LEU A 315 5.62 -32.72 0.60
CA LEU A 315 6.94 -32.83 -0.05
C LEU A 315 7.19 -31.77 -1.13
N GLN A 316 6.13 -31.27 -1.79
CA GLN A 316 6.26 -30.23 -2.80
C GLN A 316 6.72 -28.90 -2.18
N LYS A 317 6.18 -28.52 -1.00
CA LYS A 317 6.65 -27.36 -0.23
C LYS A 317 8.15 -27.45 0.05
N ILE A 318 8.61 -28.63 0.51
CA ILE A 318 10.04 -28.87 0.81
C ILE A 318 10.89 -28.73 -0.46
N LYS A 319 10.49 -29.38 -1.56
CA LYS A 319 11.18 -29.31 -2.86
C LYS A 319 11.30 -27.86 -3.34
N ASN A 320 10.19 -27.11 -3.33
CA ASN A 320 10.15 -25.71 -3.76
C ASN A 320 11.03 -24.82 -2.86
N GLY A 321 11.00 -25.04 -1.55
CA GLY A 321 11.86 -24.33 -0.60
C GLY A 321 13.34 -24.60 -0.80
N VAL A 322 13.74 -25.88 -0.99
CA VAL A 322 15.13 -26.27 -1.27
C VAL A 322 15.60 -25.68 -2.60
N GLN A 323 14.80 -25.77 -3.66
CA GLN A 323 15.11 -25.15 -4.95
C GLN A 323 15.38 -23.66 -4.80
N TRP A 324 14.49 -22.94 -4.10
CA TRP A 324 14.69 -21.52 -3.87
C TRP A 324 15.94 -21.23 -3.03
N MET A 325 16.21 -22.00 -1.97
CA MET A 325 17.39 -21.80 -1.14
C MET A 325 18.70 -21.98 -1.91
N LEU A 326 18.76 -22.97 -2.81
CA LEU A 326 19.99 -23.30 -3.53
C LEU A 326 20.21 -22.45 -4.78
N THR A 327 19.15 -22.16 -5.53
CA THR A 327 19.27 -21.59 -6.89
C THR A 327 18.54 -20.26 -7.07
N ARG A 328 17.72 -19.83 -6.10
CA ARG A 328 16.87 -18.64 -6.23
C ARG A 328 15.97 -18.69 -7.49
N THR A 329 15.43 -19.86 -7.78
CA THR A 329 14.52 -20.12 -8.93
C THR A 329 13.27 -20.87 -8.48
N GLY A 330 12.33 -21.07 -9.40
CA GLY A 330 11.09 -21.81 -9.18
C GLY A 330 9.96 -20.95 -8.60
N VAL A 331 8.85 -21.62 -8.26
CA VAL A 331 7.59 -20.97 -7.87
C VAL A 331 7.71 -20.03 -6.67
N VAL A 332 8.66 -20.27 -5.76
CA VAL A 332 8.88 -19.41 -4.58
C VAL A 332 9.39 -18.03 -4.95
N THR A 333 9.98 -17.85 -6.14
CA THR A 333 10.39 -16.53 -6.65
C THR A 333 9.25 -15.72 -7.25
N SER A 334 8.07 -16.32 -7.42
CA SER A 334 6.86 -15.63 -7.88
C SER A 334 6.23 -14.83 -6.73
N ASN A 335 5.78 -13.62 -7.05
CA ASN A 335 4.91 -12.86 -6.16
C ASN A 335 3.46 -13.32 -6.19
N ILE A 336 3.17 -14.42 -6.88
CA ILE A 336 1.87 -15.04 -7.14
C ILE A 336 0.87 -14.20 -7.94
N LEU A 337 1.04 -12.89 -7.99
CA LEU A 337 0.28 -11.92 -8.77
C LEU A 337 1.16 -11.41 -9.93
N GLU A 338 1.59 -12.33 -10.80
CA GLU A 338 2.65 -12.09 -11.79
C GLU A 338 2.25 -11.15 -12.92
N CYS A 339 0.95 -11.12 -13.25
CA CYS A 339 0.43 -10.37 -14.39
C CYS A 339 -0.91 -9.72 -14.07
N GLY A 340 -1.29 -8.81 -14.95
CA GLY A 340 -2.54 -8.08 -14.83
C GLY A 340 -2.82 -7.24 -16.06
N ALA A 341 -3.80 -6.36 -15.91
CA ALA A 341 -4.20 -5.45 -16.96
C ALA A 341 -4.61 -4.10 -16.38
N PHE A 342 -4.47 -3.05 -17.18
CA PHE A 342 -5.08 -1.74 -16.95
C PHE A 342 -6.05 -1.46 -18.09
N ILE A 343 -7.29 -1.17 -17.77
CA ILE A 343 -8.39 -1.13 -18.72
C ILE A 343 -9.19 0.16 -18.55
N ASP A 344 -9.51 0.79 -19.67
CA ASP A 344 -10.47 1.88 -19.77
C ASP A 344 -11.86 1.29 -20.00
N THR A 345 -12.64 1.13 -18.92
CA THR A 345 -13.97 0.51 -18.96
C THR A 345 -15.09 1.52 -19.20
N ASN A 346 -14.81 2.81 -19.07
CA ASN A 346 -15.77 3.90 -19.28
C ASN A 346 -15.54 4.68 -20.59
N ASN A 347 -14.51 4.32 -21.40
CA ASN A 347 -14.15 4.93 -22.67
C ASN A 347 -13.78 6.44 -22.56
N GLU A 348 -13.15 6.83 -21.46
CA GLU A 348 -12.65 8.19 -21.25
C GLU A 348 -11.21 8.39 -21.73
N GLY A 349 -10.60 7.39 -22.36
CA GLY A 349 -9.21 7.43 -22.84
C GLY A 349 -8.17 7.26 -21.72
N ARG A 350 -8.59 6.73 -20.58
CA ARG A 350 -7.75 6.54 -19.41
C ARG A 350 -8.17 5.30 -18.62
N PRO A 351 -7.29 4.33 -18.35
CA PRO A 351 -7.62 3.16 -17.55
C PRO A 351 -8.23 3.52 -16.19
N ASP A 352 -9.40 2.95 -15.89
CA ASP A 352 -10.12 3.12 -14.63
C ASP A 352 -10.17 1.85 -13.79
N VAL A 353 -9.73 0.71 -14.36
CA VAL A 353 -9.69 -0.60 -13.70
C VAL A 353 -8.30 -1.21 -13.80
N GLN A 354 -7.81 -1.76 -12.68
CA GLN A 354 -6.65 -2.65 -12.63
C GLN A 354 -7.11 -4.08 -12.34
N ALA A 355 -6.76 -5.03 -13.19
CA ALA A 355 -6.97 -6.45 -12.93
C ALA A 355 -5.66 -7.11 -12.47
N HIS A 356 -5.74 -7.90 -11.42
CA HIS A 356 -4.65 -8.77 -10.97
C HIS A 356 -5.07 -10.21 -11.19
N PHE A 357 -4.17 -11.02 -11.73
CA PHE A 357 -4.40 -12.45 -11.94
C PHE A 357 -3.62 -13.28 -10.94
N LEU A 358 -4.31 -14.21 -10.28
CA LEU A 358 -3.75 -15.21 -9.38
C LEU A 358 -3.99 -16.61 -9.98
N PRO A 359 -2.96 -17.38 -10.33
CA PRO A 359 -3.10 -18.76 -10.81
C PRO A 359 -3.38 -19.74 -9.65
N GLY A 360 -4.32 -19.38 -8.77
CA GLY A 360 -4.76 -20.10 -7.60
C GLY A 360 -6.06 -19.51 -7.06
N LEU A 361 -6.75 -20.21 -6.17
CA LEU A 361 -7.90 -19.63 -5.48
C LEU A 361 -7.41 -18.76 -4.33
N ASP A 362 -7.93 -17.54 -4.29
CA ASP A 362 -7.76 -16.66 -3.14
C ASP A 362 -8.74 -17.06 -2.04
N THR A 363 -8.27 -17.88 -1.12
CA THR A 363 -9.02 -18.28 0.06
C THR A 363 -8.75 -17.38 1.26
N TRP A 364 -7.90 -16.39 1.06
CA TRP A 364 -7.57 -15.39 2.04
C TRP A 364 -8.76 -14.47 2.27
N ASP A 365 -9.21 -14.42 3.51
CA ASP A 365 -10.35 -13.59 3.90
C ASP A 365 -11.61 -13.87 3.04
N ASP A 366 -11.92 -15.16 2.87
CA ASP A 366 -13.16 -15.61 2.24
C ASP A 366 -14.32 -15.43 3.24
N PRO A 367 -15.12 -14.36 3.13
CA PRO A 367 -16.16 -14.05 4.12
C PRO A 367 -17.33 -15.05 4.07
N GLU A 368 -17.44 -15.84 3.00
CA GLU A 368 -18.58 -16.74 2.77
C GLU A 368 -18.23 -18.21 2.93
N GLY A 369 -16.95 -18.54 3.18
CA GLY A 369 -16.53 -19.92 3.35
C GLY A 369 -16.96 -20.79 2.17
N LEU A 370 -16.77 -20.32 0.93
CA LEU A 370 -17.24 -20.98 -0.29
C LEU A 370 -16.73 -22.43 -0.45
N GLY A 371 -15.94 -22.90 0.52
CA GLY A 371 -15.58 -24.30 0.72
C GLY A 371 -14.68 -24.92 -0.36
N LYS A 372 -14.40 -24.19 -1.43
CA LYS A 372 -13.65 -24.66 -2.59
C LYS A 372 -12.15 -24.36 -2.54
N GLY A 373 -11.63 -23.81 -1.42
CA GLY A 373 -10.20 -23.46 -1.24
C GLY A 373 -9.22 -24.63 -1.31
N LYS A 374 -9.70 -25.85 -1.34
CA LYS A 374 -8.88 -27.07 -1.43
C LYS A 374 -8.94 -27.70 -2.82
N THR A 375 -9.05 -26.91 -3.86
CA THR A 375 -9.09 -27.38 -5.25
C THR A 375 -8.25 -26.49 -6.16
N HIS A 376 -7.99 -26.97 -7.37
CA HIS A 376 -7.33 -26.17 -8.40
C HIS A 376 -8.29 -25.13 -8.98
N GLY A 377 -7.83 -23.90 -9.11
CA GLY A 377 -8.62 -22.81 -9.64
C GLY A 377 -7.78 -21.57 -9.88
N ILE A 378 -8.46 -20.50 -10.28
CA ILE A 378 -7.88 -19.17 -10.53
C ILE A 378 -8.71 -18.09 -9.84
N THR A 379 -8.10 -16.94 -9.59
CA THR A 379 -8.78 -15.74 -9.12
C THR A 379 -8.39 -14.54 -9.98
N LEU A 380 -9.39 -13.78 -10.43
CA LEU A 380 -9.23 -12.43 -10.98
C LEU A 380 -9.64 -11.42 -9.90
N LYS A 381 -8.75 -10.49 -9.56
CA LYS A 381 -9.06 -9.37 -8.65
C LYS A 381 -9.17 -8.11 -9.49
N ASN A 382 -10.39 -7.64 -9.66
CA ASN A 382 -10.67 -6.46 -10.49
C ASN A 382 -10.91 -5.25 -9.57
N CYS A 383 -10.06 -4.25 -9.69
CA CYS A 383 -9.96 -3.10 -8.81
C CYS A 383 -10.34 -1.82 -9.55
N PHE A 384 -11.29 -1.05 -9.02
CA PHE A 384 -11.59 0.31 -9.50
C PHE A 384 -10.56 1.30 -8.94
N LEU A 385 -9.99 2.14 -9.83
CA LEU A 385 -8.77 2.90 -9.54
C LEU A 385 -9.00 4.30 -8.97
N ARG A 386 -10.15 4.90 -9.18
CA ARG A 386 -10.41 6.31 -8.80
C ARG A 386 -11.65 6.47 -7.93
N PRO A 387 -11.66 5.88 -6.70
CA PRO A 387 -12.80 5.98 -5.82
C PRO A 387 -13.08 7.43 -5.41
N LYS A 388 -14.35 7.84 -5.45
CA LYS A 388 -14.85 9.13 -4.97
C LYS A 388 -15.33 9.08 -3.52
N SER A 389 -15.69 7.90 -3.03
CA SER A 389 -16.07 7.69 -1.64
C SER A 389 -14.96 8.12 -0.69
N ARG A 390 -15.32 8.83 0.38
CA ARG A 390 -14.39 9.28 1.41
C ARG A 390 -14.89 8.87 2.78
N GLY A 391 -14.00 8.28 3.54
CA GLY A 391 -14.19 7.91 4.92
C GLY A 391 -13.32 8.72 5.87
N GLU A 392 -13.23 8.23 7.09
CA GLU A 392 -12.47 8.89 8.13
C GLU A 392 -11.96 7.89 9.18
N ILE A 393 -10.91 8.30 9.88
CA ILE A 393 -10.31 7.57 11.00
C ILE A 393 -10.55 8.35 12.29
N PHE A 394 -10.97 7.66 13.34
CA PHE A 394 -11.19 8.20 14.67
C PHE A 394 -10.39 7.45 15.71
N LEU A 395 -10.07 8.11 16.82
CA LEU A 395 -9.64 7.42 18.01
C LEU A 395 -10.81 6.70 18.67
N LYS A 396 -10.56 5.50 19.15
CA LYS A 396 -11.52 4.77 20.02
C LYS A 396 -11.52 5.31 21.44
N SER A 397 -10.36 5.73 21.92
CA SER A 397 -10.13 6.33 23.22
C SER A 397 -8.78 7.06 23.26
N LYS A 398 -8.45 7.69 24.38
CA LYS A 398 -7.12 8.29 24.62
C LYS A 398 -6.03 7.27 24.98
N ASN A 399 -6.33 5.98 25.02
CA ASN A 399 -5.34 4.93 25.26
C ASN A 399 -4.60 4.61 23.95
N PRO A 400 -3.27 4.82 23.86
CA PRO A 400 -2.51 4.56 22.63
C PRO A 400 -2.45 3.06 22.24
N ALA A 401 -2.75 2.15 23.15
CA ALA A 401 -2.80 0.72 22.85
C ALA A 401 -4.10 0.32 22.10
N ASP A 402 -5.17 1.12 22.21
CA ASP A 402 -6.42 0.82 21.51
C ASP A 402 -6.28 1.00 20.00
N SER A 403 -6.95 0.15 19.23
CA SER A 403 -7.05 0.32 17.79
C SER A 403 -7.87 1.58 17.46
N VAL A 404 -7.65 2.15 16.30
CA VAL A 404 -8.51 3.20 15.74
C VAL A 404 -9.85 2.63 15.26
N ARG A 405 -10.83 3.50 15.05
CA ARG A 405 -12.07 3.21 14.31
C ARG A 405 -11.89 3.71 12.89
N ILE A 406 -12.15 2.86 11.92
CA ILE A 406 -12.04 3.18 10.48
C ILE A 406 -13.45 3.18 9.91
N GLN A 407 -14.05 4.36 9.77
CA GLN A 407 -15.30 4.52 9.04
C GLN A 407 -14.96 4.64 7.56
N GLY A 408 -15.00 3.53 6.84
CA GLY A 408 -14.55 3.47 5.44
C GLY A 408 -15.41 4.28 4.50
N ASN A 409 -16.73 4.33 4.75
CA ASN A 409 -17.73 4.94 3.88
C ASN A 409 -17.58 4.48 2.42
N LEU A 410 -17.18 3.20 2.26
CA LEU A 410 -16.83 2.58 1.00
C LEU A 410 -18.09 2.39 0.14
N LEU A 411 -17.97 2.58 -1.19
CA LEU A 411 -19.11 2.49 -2.12
C LEU A 411 -20.30 3.43 -1.78
N SER A 412 -20.02 4.56 -1.11
CA SER A 412 -21.03 5.57 -0.80
C SER A 412 -21.35 6.46 -2.01
N HIS A 413 -20.45 6.49 -3.00
CA HIS A 413 -20.63 7.23 -4.24
C HIS A 413 -21.05 6.28 -5.37
N GLU A 414 -22.05 6.66 -6.17
CA GLU A 414 -22.62 5.84 -7.23
C GLU A 414 -21.58 5.43 -8.29
N GLU A 415 -20.71 6.36 -8.70
CA GLU A 415 -19.65 6.09 -9.68
C GLU A 415 -18.68 5.00 -9.22
N ASP A 416 -18.45 4.85 -7.91
CA ASP A 416 -17.59 3.79 -7.38
C ASP A 416 -18.25 2.42 -7.56
N VAL A 417 -19.57 2.36 -7.37
CA VAL A 417 -20.37 1.14 -7.55
C VAL A 417 -20.40 0.75 -9.03
N GLU A 418 -20.72 1.72 -9.90
CA GLU A 418 -20.73 1.51 -11.35
C GLU A 418 -19.35 1.06 -11.86
N GLY A 419 -18.26 1.71 -11.39
CA GLY A 419 -16.90 1.34 -11.71
C GLY A 419 -16.57 -0.09 -11.31
N MET A 420 -16.99 -0.52 -10.12
CA MET A 420 -16.81 -1.89 -9.65
C MET A 420 -17.67 -2.90 -10.43
N VAL A 421 -18.86 -2.53 -10.86
CA VAL A 421 -19.72 -3.36 -11.73
C VAL A 421 -19.04 -3.53 -13.11
N ARG A 422 -18.55 -2.43 -13.72
CA ARG A 422 -17.77 -2.50 -14.99
C ARG A 422 -16.53 -3.36 -14.85
N ALA A 423 -15.79 -3.23 -13.75
CA ALA A 423 -14.63 -4.06 -13.44
C ALA A 423 -14.98 -5.55 -13.34
N THR A 424 -16.14 -5.88 -12.75
CA THR A 424 -16.63 -7.25 -12.65
C THR A 424 -17.02 -7.80 -14.02
N LYS A 425 -17.74 -7.04 -14.83
CA LYS A 425 -18.11 -7.41 -16.21
C LYS A 425 -16.88 -7.70 -17.06
N PHE A 426 -15.87 -6.81 -17.00
CA PHE A 426 -14.61 -7.04 -17.72
C PHE A 426 -13.99 -8.38 -17.35
N GLY A 427 -13.90 -8.71 -16.06
CA GLY A 427 -13.36 -9.99 -15.62
C GLY A 427 -14.15 -11.20 -16.11
N LEU A 428 -15.48 -11.10 -16.10
CA LEU A 428 -16.36 -12.17 -16.65
C LEU A 428 -16.19 -12.33 -18.16
N ASP A 429 -16.05 -11.23 -18.91
CA ASP A 429 -15.83 -11.28 -20.35
C ASP A 429 -14.45 -11.85 -20.70
N LEU A 430 -13.42 -11.51 -19.92
CA LEU A 430 -12.10 -12.09 -20.06
C LEU A 430 -12.11 -13.63 -19.90
N LEU A 431 -12.90 -14.15 -18.96
CA LEU A 431 -13.01 -15.59 -18.74
C LEU A 431 -13.79 -16.31 -19.86
N LYS A 432 -14.57 -15.61 -20.69
CA LYS A 432 -15.25 -16.17 -21.87
C LYS A 432 -14.32 -16.34 -23.09
N MET A 433 -13.10 -15.78 -23.05
CA MET A 433 -12.16 -15.86 -24.16
C MET A 433 -11.69 -17.29 -24.42
N PRO A 434 -11.42 -17.67 -25.69
CA PRO A 434 -11.08 -19.04 -26.07
C PRO A 434 -9.94 -19.64 -25.25
N SER A 435 -8.88 -18.88 -24.97
CA SER A 435 -7.75 -19.35 -24.16
C SER A 435 -8.15 -19.73 -22.74
N PHE A 436 -8.98 -18.92 -22.06
CA PHE A 436 -9.48 -19.29 -20.73
C PHE A 436 -10.50 -20.41 -20.78
N GLN A 437 -11.37 -20.46 -21.80
CA GLN A 437 -12.36 -21.53 -21.95
C GLN A 437 -11.75 -22.92 -22.07
N GLN A 438 -10.49 -23.03 -22.49
CA GLN A 438 -9.75 -24.31 -22.49
C GLN A 438 -9.30 -24.74 -21.11
N GLU A 439 -9.03 -23.79 -20.22
CA GLU A 439 -8.41 -24.02 -18.91
C GLU A 439 -9.42 -24.11 -17.76
N ILE A 440 -10.49 -23.29 -17.79
CA ILE A 440 -11.43 -23.17 -16.68
C ILE A 440 -12.68 -24.03 -16.85
N GLY A 441 -13.20 -24.51 -15.72
CA GLY A 441 -14.52 -25.14 -15.61
C GLY A 441 -15.57 -24.14 -15.14
N GLU A 442 -16.17 -24.44 -13.98
CA GLU A 442 -17.20 -23.59 -13.37
C GLU A 442 -16.63 -22.28 -12.82
N ILE A 443 -17.25 -21.15 -13.16
CA ILE A 443 -17.14 -19.89 -12.43
C ILE A 443 -18.11 -19.98 -11.27
N PHE A 444 -17.61 -20.00 -10.03
CA PHE A 444 -18.48 -20.15 -8.86
C PHE A 444 -18.62 -18.83 -8.05
N SER A 445 -17.80 -17.84 -8.35
CA SER A 445 -17.92 -16.49 -7.80
C SER A 445 -17.57 -15.47 -8.89
N PRO A 446 -18.47 -14.57 -9.28
CA PRO A 446 -19.86 -14.48 -8.88
C PRO A 446 -20.70 -15.70 -9.33
N PRO A 447 -21.77 -16.04 -8.61
CA PRO A 447 -22.70 -17.08 -9.04
C PRO A 447 -23.36 -16.76 -10.38
N GLN A 448 -23.66 -17.78 -11.22
CA GLN A 448 -24.17 -17.59 -12.58
C GLN A 448 -25.41 -16.68 -12.66
N HIS A 449 -26.33 -16.78 -11.69
CA HIS A 449 -27.56 -15.98 -11.69
C HIS A 449 -27.32 -14.47 -11.47
N THR A 450 -26.10 -14.06 -11.07
CA THR A 450 -25.74 -12.65 -10.91
C THR A 450 -25.18 -12.02 -12.19
N HIS A 451 -24.90 -12.84 -13.23
CA HIS A 451 -24.28 -12.33 -14.45
C HIS A 451 -25.27 -11.58 -15.38
N ASP A 452 -26.58 -11.72 -15.14
CA ASP A 452 -27.61 -11.33 -16.11
C ASP A 452 -28.18 -9.91 -15.87
N SER A 453 -27.87 -9.26 -14.73
CA SER A 453 -28.31 -7.90 -14.48
C SER A 453 -27.29 -7.07 -13.69
N ASP A 454 -27.30 -5.76 -13.90
CA ASP A 454 -26.42 -4.82 -13.21
C ASP A 454 -26.77 -4.73 -11.73
N GLU A 455 -28.05 -4.83 -11.36
CA GLU A 455 -28.50 -4.83 -9.97
C GLU A 455 -27.98 -6.05 -9.21
N ALA A 456 -27.95 -7.23 -9.86
CA ALA A 456 -27.40 -8.44 -9.24
C ALA A 456 -25.87 -8.36 -9.09
N LEU A 457 -25.17 -7.77 -10.07
CA LEU A 457 -23.74 -7.51 -9.96
C LEU A 457 -23.43 -6.44 -8.91
N GLU A 458 -24.24 -5.39 -8.78
CA GLU A 458 -24.11 -4.40 -7.72
C GLU A 458 -24.27 -5.05 -6.34
N ASP A 459 -25.29 -5.88 -6.13
CA ASP A 459 -25.48 -6.61 -4.88
C ASP A 459 -24.30 -7.52 -4.56
N PHE A 460 -23.77 -8.21 -5.57
CA PHE A 460 -22.56 -9.01 -5.46
C PHE A 460 -21.35 -8.16 -5.07
N VAL A 461 -21.13 -7.01 -5.73
CA VAL A 461 -20.04 -6.06 -5.40
C VAL A 461 -20.14 -5.62 -3.94
N ARG A 462 -21.31 -5.14 -3.51
CA ARG A 462 -21.54 -4.68 -2.12
C ARG A 462 -21.32 -5.78 -1.09
N THR A 463 -21.67 -7.01 -1.45
CA THR A 463 -21.56 -8.18 -0.58
C THR A 463 -20.14 -8.74 -0.50
N THR A 464 -19.33 -8.63 -1.56
CA THR A 464 -18.06 -9.38 -1.66
C THR A 464 -16.81 -8.52 -1.84
N CYS A 465 -16.96 -7.21 -2.14
CA CYS A 465 -15.78 -6.34 -2.31
C CYS A 465 -14.88 -6.36 -1.07
N LYS A 466 -13.58 -6.17 -1.32
CA LYS A 466 -12.52 -6.12 -0.30
C LYS A 466 -11.59 -4.95 -0.58
N THR A 467 -10.89 -4.47 0.44
CA THR A 467 -9.82 -3.48 0.25
C THR A 467 -8.62 -4.13 -0.43
N THR A 468 -7.83 -3.34 -1.15
CA THR A 468 -6.54 -3.77 -1.70
C THR A 468 -5.37 -3.42 -0.79
N TYR A 469 -5.67 -2.93 0.43
CA TYR A 469 -4.70 -2.51 1.43
C TYR A 469 -3.86 -1.30 1.00
N HIS A 470 -4.49 -0.36 0.27
CA HIS A 470 -3.89 0.87 -0.23
C HIS A 470 -4.45 2.15 0.45
N PRO A 471 -4.69 2.17 1.79
CA PRO A 471 -5.27 3.34 2.43
C PRO A 471 -4.36 4.55 2.31
N VAL A 472 -4.96 5.74 2.02
CA VAL A 472 -4.26 7.01 1.86
C VAL A 472 -5.09 8.19 2.36
N GLY A 473 -4.50 9.38 2.39
CA GLY A 473 -5.19 10.66 2.40
C GLY A 473 -5.57 11.23 3.77
N THR A 474 -5.35 10.53 4.85
CA THR A 474 -5.84 10.86 6.21
C THR A 474 -5.13 12.03 6.89
N CYS A 475 -4.04 12.51 6.31
CA CYS A 475 -3.32 13.73 6.70
C CYS A 475 -2.98 14.54 5.45
N ARG A 476 -3.97 14.69 4.52
CA ARG A 476 -3.74 15.23 3.17
C ARG A 476 -2.97 16.56 3.20
N MET A 477 -2.11 16.74 2.20
CA MET A 477 -1.43 18.00 1.96
C MET A 477 -2.33 19.00 1.26
N GLY A 478 -2.05 20.29 1.48
CA GLY A 478 -2.78 21.38 0.84
C GLY A 478 -2.37 22.74 1.38
N THR A 479 -2.98 23.80 0.84
CA THR A 479 -2.63 25.18 1.14
C THR A 479 -3.43 25.82 2.27
N ASN A 480 -4.53 25.19 2.71
CA ASN A 480 -5.41 25.71 3.75
C ASN A 480 -5.65 24.69 4.87
N THR A 481 -5.89 25.18 6.09
CA THR A 481 -6.07 24.37 7.29
C THR A 481 -7.48 23.76 7.45
N VAL A 482 -8.41 24.13 6.59
CA VAL A 482 -9.79 23.60 6.62
C VAL A 482 -9.83 22.21 5.99
N GLU A 483 -9.04 22.01 4.94
CA GLU A 483 -9.04 20.79 4.14
C GLU A 483 -7.76 19.99 4.23
N SER A 484 -6.69 20.55 4.81
CA SER A 484 -5.39 19.88 4.86
C SER A 484 -4.76 19.88 6.25
N VAL A 485 -3.96 18.85 6.51
CA VAL A 485 -3.24 18.65 7.76
C VAL A 485 -1.82 19.17 7.65
N VAL A 486 -1.19 19.01 6.48
CA VAL A 486 0.15 19.48 6.20
C VAL A 486 0.15 20.44 5.01
N ASN A 487 1.13 21.34 5.00
CA ASN A 487 1.38 22.23 3.87
C ASN A 487 2.11 21.48 2.72
N LEU A 488 2.42 22.19 1.64
CA LEU A 488 3.10 21.59 0.48
C LEU A 488 4.57 21.20 0.75
N ASP A 489 5.15 21.65 1.86
CA ASP A 489 6.46 21.18 2.35
C ASP A 489 6.31 20.02 3.36
N LEU A 490 5.13 19.43 3.45
CA LEU A 490 4.75 18.32 4.35
C LEU A 490 4.91 18.64 5.84
N GLN A 491 4.95 19.93 6.23
CA GLN A 491 4.95 20.35 7.63
C GLN A 491 3.51 20.46 8.16
N VAL A 492 3.29 20.00 9.37
CA VAL A 492 1.96 20.10 10.03
C VAL A 492 1.60 21.57 10.23
N HIS A 493 0.42 21.97 9.76
CA HIS A 493 -0.04 23.35 9.89
C HIS A 493 -0.08 23.80 11.35
N GLY A 494 0.53 24.94 11.65
CA GLY A 494 0.51 25.56 12.99
C GLY A 494 1.38 24.87 14.04
N VAL A 495 2.19 23.87 13.68
CA VAL A 495 3.11 23.20 14.61
C VAL A 495 4.53 23.16 14.03
N GLU A 496 5.44 23.84 14.69
CA GLU A 496 6.85 23.83 14.30
C GLU A 496 7.52 22.47 14.58
N ASN A 497 8.54 22.11 13.82
CA ASN A 497 9.35 20.91 13.97
C ASN A 497 8.57 19.58 13.87
N LEU A 498 7.44 19.57 13.20
CA LEU A 498 6.63 18.38 12.97
C LEU A 498 6.26 18.25 11.49
N ALA A 499 6.67 17.14 10.88
CA ALA A 499 6.34 16.80 9.51
C ALA A 499 5.60 15.46 9.44
N VAL A 500 4.79 15.27 8.40
CA VAL A 500 4.23 13.99 8.01
C VAL A 500 4.77 13.63 6.64
N ILE A 501 5.47 12.50 6.53
CA ILE A 501 6.04 12.02 5.27
C ILE A 501 5.67 10.54 5.12
N ASP A 502 4.49 10.26 4.55
CA ASP A 502 3.99 8.94 4.14
C ASP A 502 2.75 9.10 3.25
N CYS A 503 2.08 8.00 2.91
CA CYS A 503 0.90 8.03 2.04
C CYS A 503 -0.34 8.72 2.65
N SER A 504 -0.33 9.05 3.93
CA SER A 504 -1.43 9.81 4.55
C SER A 504 -1.55 11.23 3.98
N VAL A 505 -0.46 11.78 3.39
CA VAL A 505 -0.46 13.13 2.83
C VAL A 505 -1.07 13.23 1.43
N PHE A 506 -1.35 12.11 0.76
CA PHE A 506 -1.91 12.12 -0.59
C PHE A 506 -3.28 12.82 -0.62
N PRO A 507 -3.50 13.81 -1.52
CA PRO A 507 -4.82 14.42 -1.67
C PRO A 507 -5.85 13.44 -2.22
N SER A 508 -5.44 12.65 -3.24
CA SER A 508 -6.19 11.55 -3.83
C SER A 508 -5.27 10.37 -4.14
N ILE A 509 -5.85 9.18 -4.22
CA ILE A 509 -5.10 7.94 -4.43
C ILE A 509 -4.61 7.83 -5.88
N PRO A 510 -3.31 7.52 -6.15
CA PRO A 510 -2.84 7.22 -7.49
C PRO A 510 -3.38 5.90 -8.03
N SER A 511 -3.57 5.83 -9.35
CA SER A 511 -4.15 4.67 -10.05
C SER A 511 -3.23 3.44 -10.02
N GLY A 512 -3.40 2.60 -9.00
CA GLY A 512 -2.66 1.35 -8.80
C GLY A 512 -2.03 1.21 -7.42
N ASN A 513 -0.97 0.40 -7.32
CA ASN A 513 -0.32 0.10 -6.05
C ASN A 513 0.42 1.32 -5.47
N THR A 514 0.26 1.58 -4.17
CA THR A 514 0.69 2.84 -3.54
C THR A 514 2.12 2.84 -2.99
N ASN A 515 2.85 1.73 -3.06
CA ASN A 515 4.20 1.65 -2.47
C ASN A 515 5.23 2.54 -3.21
N ALA A 516 5.30 2.49 -4.54
CA ALA A 516 6.23 3.33 -5.31
C ALA A 516 5.88 4.83 -5.18
N PRO A 517 4.60 5.27 -5.27
CA PRO A 517 4.20 6.63 -4.95
C PRO A 517 4.61 7.09 -3.56
N THR A 518 4.45 6.26 -2.53
CA THR A 518 4.85 6.56 -1.15
C THR A 518 6.36 6.81 -1.06
N ILE A 519 7.17 5.99 -1.73
CA ILE A 519 8.63 6.14 -1.76
C ILE A 519 9.03 7.43 -2.49
N ALA A 520 8.39 7.74 -3.63
CA ALA A 520 8.69 8.98 -4.38
C ALA A 520 8.33 10.24 -3.57
N VAL A 521 7.17 10.23 -2.89
CA VAL A 521 6.77 11.32 -1.98
C VAL A 521 7.74 11.42 -0.80
N ALA A 522 8.24 10.31 -0.27
CA ALA A 522 9.24 10.33 0.80
C ALA A 522 10.59 10.87 0.34
N GLU A 523 11.04 10.52 -0.87
CA GLU A 523 12.27 11.10 -1.48
C GLU A 523 12.18 12.62 -1.61
N LYS A 524 11.05 13.12 -2.12
CA LYS A 524 10.79 14.55 -2.25
C LYS A 524 10.63 15.22 -0.89
N GLY A 525 9.81 14.62 -0.01
CA GLY A 525 9.54 15.17 1.32
C GLY A 525 10.79 15.32 2.18
N VAL A 526 11.72 14.35 2.13
CA VAL A 526 12.98 14.47 2.85
C VAL A 526 13.91 15.53 2.22
N GLU A 527 13.89 15.71 0.92
CA GLU A 527 14.65 16.78 0.25
C GLU A 527 14.15 18.15 0.66
N LEU A 528 12.82 18.38 0.67
CA LEU A 528 12.22 19.60 1.18
C LEU A 528 12.57 19.85 2.66
N LEU A 529 12.56 18.79 3.49
CA LEU A 529 12.96 18.87 4.90
C LEU A 529 14.42 19.30 5.04
N ILE A 530 15.32 18.72 4.25
CA ILE A 530 16.76 19.01 4.26
C ILE A 530 17.08 20.44 3.85
N GLN A 531 16.34 21.00 2.91
CA GLN A 531 16.50 22.38 2.46
C GLN A 531 16.10 23.42 3.52
N ARG A 532 15.27 23.05 4.50
CA ARG A 532 14.78 23.91 5.59
C ARG A 532 15.66 23.85 6.83
N THR A 533 16.41 22.77 7.04
CA THR A 533 17.25 22.49 8.24
C THR A 533 18.74 22.53 7.93
#